data_ab0e237ce0d064021f94d438c3340d32
#
_entry.id   ab0e237ce0d064021f94d438c3340d32
#
_cell.length_a   1.000
_cell.length_b   1.000
_cell.length_c   1.000
_cell.angle_alpha   90.00
_cell.angle_beta   90.00
_cell.angle_gamma   90.00
#
_symmetry.space_group_name_H-M   'P 1'
#
loop_
_entity.id
_entity.type
_entity.pdbx_description
1 polymer ?
#
loop_
_entity_poly.entity_id
_entity_poly.type
_entity_poly.pdbx_seq_one_letter_code
_entity_poly.pdbx_strand_id
1 'polypeptide(L)'
;MGPGENLVTLARDAARDALKNAGVELSQVSGIFSSCNPTTDYLMPTLAPMVAAKLDIKHVLACNVGMGCAGGVQALQACFNQLLADSARGKVSTYILVTGDHISRMLDPESWKTAILFSDGISAVVVTNNPEATGGFVIEHVASECYAGEEVAVINLPNPLAAREAGSTGPCLLQMRGRGVFEFGTRIAPRVKELVGITNFEEFYVIPHQANIRMINELIPTFDIKPEQLYVDGITKIGNISGAACFLGLEDIMSRPLANNYDKILLCAFGAELQVAVAVLSR
;
A
#
# COMPACT_ATOMS: atom_id res chain seq x y z
N MET A 1 -15.75 4.42 5.84
CA MET A 1 -16.25 3.37 6.75
C MET A 1 -17.59 3.81 7.32
N GLY A 2 -18.52 2.88 7.51
CA GLY A 2 -19.84 3.14 8.06
C GLY A 2 -19.86 3.24 9.60
N PRO A 3 -20.99 3.69 10.19
CA PRO A 3 -21.15 3.69 11.63
C PRO A 3 -21.00 2.28 12.23
N GLY A 4 -20.11 2.13 13.22
CA GLY A 4 -19.84 0.83 13.87
C GLY A 4 -18.81 -0.05 13.18
N GLU A 5 -18.32 0.30 12.00
CA GLU A 5 -17.20 -0.38 11.36
C GLU A 5 -15.88 0.02 12.02
N ASN A 6 -15.01 -0.96 12.17
CA ASN A 6 -13.69 -0.78 12.78
C ASN A 6 -12.62 -1.30 11.82
N LEU A 7 -11.57 -0.52 11.61
CA LEU A 7 -10.49 -0.86 10.67
C LEU A 7 -9.90 -2.25 10.93
N VAL A 8 -9.71 -2.62 12.20
CA VAL A 8 -9.15 -3.94 12.57
C VAL A 8 -10.08 -5.09 12.16
N THR A 9 -11.39 -4.89 12.26
CA THR A 9 -12.39 -5.88 11.83
C THR A 9 -12.38 -6.04 10.33
N LEU A 10 -12.36 -4.94 9.58
CA LEU A 10 -12.25 -4.98 8.11
C LEU A 10 -10.91 -5.61 7.67
N ALA A 11 -9.82 -5.28 8.36
CA ALA A 11 -8.51 -5.88 8.11
C ALA A 11 -8.50 -7.41 8.32
N ARG A 12 -9.17 -7.89 9.38
CA ARG A 12 -9.39 -9.33 9.61
C ARG A 12 -10.18 -9.95 8.46
N ASP A 13 -11.25 -9.30 8.01
CA ASP A 13 -12.11 -9.85 6.97
C ASP A 13 -11.37 -9.88 5.63
N ALA A 14 -10.66 -8.81 5.26
CA ALA A 14 -9.79 -8.79 4.09
C ALA A 14 -8.70 -9.89 4.15
N ALA A 15 -8.09 -10.11 5.32
CA ALA A 15 -7.12 -11.19 5.51
C ALA A 15 -7.73 -12.58 5.33
N ARG A 16 -8.96 -12.81 5.81
CA ARG A 16 -9.69 -14.08 5.60
C ARG A 16 -10.03 -14.29 4.14
N ASP A 17 -10.48 -13.26 3.45
CA ASP A 17 -10.78 -13.35 2.02
C ASP A 17 -9.51 -13.62 1.20
N ALA A 18 -8.39 -12.97 1.52
CA ALA A 18 -7.11 -13.23 0.88
C ALA A 18 -6.65 -14.69 1.10
N LEU A 19 -6.75 -15.23 2.31
CA LEU A 19 -6.43 -16.63 2.61
C LEU A 19 -7.34 -17.59 1.82
N LYS A 20 -8.63 -17.34 1.82
CA LYS A 20 -9.61 -18.14 1.06
C LYS A 20 -9.30 -18.14 -0.43
N ASN A 21 -9.03 -16.98 -1.00
CA ASN A 21 -8.71 -16.84 -2.43
C ASN A 21 -7.38 -17.51 -2.79
N ALA A 22 -6.42 -17.53 -1.88
CA ALA A 22 -5.14 -18.23 -2.04
C ALA A 22 -5.20 -19.73 -1.73
N GLY A 23 -6.32 -20.25 -1.23
CA GLY A 23 -6.43 -21.65 -0.79
C GLY A 23 -5.51 -21.99 0.39
N VAL A 24 -5.22 -21.02 1.26
CA VAL A 24 -4.30 -21.15 2.40
C VAL A 24 -5.09 -21.24 3.70
N GLU A 25 -4.80 -22.25 4.49
CA GLU A 25 -5.38 -22.41 5.82
C GLU A 25 -4.71 -21.50 6.85
N LEU A 26 -5.48 -21.05 7.83
CA LEU A 26 -4.98 -20.15 8.88
C LEU A 26 -3.77 -20.73 9.65
N SER A 27 -3.73 -22.04 9.82
CA SER A 27 -2.62 -22.77 10.47
C SER A 27 -1.29 -22.70 9.71
N GLN A 28 -1.33 -22.35 8.43
CA GLN A 28 -0.14 -22.22 7.59
C GLN A 28 0.47 -20.81 7.64
N VAL A 29 -0.19 -19.88 8.32
CA VAL A 29 0.26 -18.49 8.41
C VAL A 29 1.47 -18.38 9.34
N SER A 30 2.60 -17.96 8.77
CA SER A 30 3.87 -17.75 9.49
C SER A 30 3.97 -16.36 10.11
N GLY A 31 3.24 -15.39 9.59
CA GLY A 31 3.27 -14.01 10.09
C GLY A 31 2.31 -13.06 9.39
N ILE A 32 2.18 -11.88 9.98
CA ILE A 32 1.40 -10.77 9.44
C ILE A 32 2.30 -9.53 9.35
N PHE A 33 2.39 -9.00 8.16
CA PHE A 33 2.96 -7.68 7.90
C PHE A 33 1.83 -6.67 7.71
N SER A 34 2.01 -5.46 8.21
CA SER A 34 1.04 -4.40 7.95
C SER A 34 1.67 -3.05 7.68
N SER A 35 0.96 -2.24 6.93
CA SER A 35 1.21 -0.82 6.78
C SER A 35 -0.10 -0.07 7.01
N CYS A 36 -0.08 0.83 7.97
CA CYS A 36 -1.24 1.63 8.37
C CYS A 36 -0.77 2.90 9.05
N ASN A 37 -1.38 4.03 8.71
CA ASN A 37 -1.27 5.25 9.50
C ASN A 37 -1.92 5.04 10.89
N PRO A 38 -1.73 5.95 11.87
CA PRO A 38 -2.32 5.82 13.20
C PRO A 38 -3.84 6.09 13.19
N THR A 39 -4.58 5.33 12.36
CA THR A 39 -6.02 5.47 12.12
C THR A 39 -6.87 4.42 12.85
N THR A 40 -6.25 3.49 13.56
CA THR A 40 -6.92 2.57 14.49
C THR A 40 -7.39 3.32 15.76
N ASP A 41 -8.09 2.63 16.63
CA ASP A 41 -8.54 3.23 17.91
C ASP A 41 -7.37 3.48 18.89
N TYR A 42 -6.19 2.91 18.60
CA TYR A 42 -5.01 3.01 19.44
C TYR A 42 -3.78 3.37 18.62
N LEU A 43 -2.88 4.16 19.22
CA LEU A 43 -1.51 4.32 18.69
C LEU A 43 -0.69 3.04 18.91
N MET A 44 -1.01 2.29 19.97
CA MET A 44 -0.40 1.01 20.34
C MET A 44 -1.45 0.16 21.08
N PRO A 45 -1.67 -1.11 20.70
CA PRO A 45 -0.94 -1.89 19.69
C PRO A 45 -1.23 -1.42 18.25
N THR A 46 -0.29 -1.72 17.36
CA THR A 46 -0.38 -1.45 15.92
C THR A 46 -1.24 -2.49 15.17
N LEU A 47 -1.48 -2.32 13.87
CA LEU A 47 -2.48 -3.11 13.14
C LEU A 47 -2.16 -4.61 13.08
N ALA A 48 -0.91 -5.03 12.78
CA ALA A 48 -0.58 -6.46 12.61
C ALA A 48 -0.90 -7.33 13.83
N PRO A 49 -0.48 -6.99 15.07
CA PRO A 49 -0.85 -7.80 16.24
C PRO A 49 -2.34 -7.77 16.54
N MET A 50 -3.05 -6.67 16.23
CA MET A 50 -4.51 -6.61 16.40
C MET A 50 -5.24 -7.54 15.41
N VAL A 51 -4.77 -7.61 14.17
CA VAL A 51 -5.31 -8.54 13.16
C VAL A 51 -5.01 -9.98 13.57
N ALA A 52 -3.79 -10.30 14.03
CA ALA A 52 -3.45 -11.63 14.54
C ALA A 52 -4.41 -12.07 15.67
N ALA A 53 -4.67 -11.18 16.62
CA ALA A 53 -5.60 -11.44 17.71
C ALA A 53 -7.05 -11.67 17.21
N LYS A 54 -7.49 -10.92 16.20
CA LYS A 54 -8.83 -11.07 15.61
C LYS A 54 -8.96 -12.32 14.72
N LEU A 55 -7.86 -12.86 14.25
CA LEU A 55 -7.78 -14.14 13.54
C LEU A 55 -7.59 -15.34 14.50
N ASP A 56 -7.45 -15.09 15.80
CA ASP A 56 -7.11 -16.09 16.85
C ASP A 56 -5.76 -16.79 16.61
N ILE A 57 -4.79 -16.09 16.02
CA ILE A 57 -3.43 -16.57 15.85
C ILE A 57 -2.61 -16.13 17.07
N LYS A 58 -2.13 -17.09 17.89
CA LYS A 58 -1.51 -16.77 19.18
C LYS A 58 0.01 -16.60 19.14
N HIS A 59 0.67 -17.29 18.22
CA HIS A 59 2.14 -17.27 18.10
C HIS A 59 2.52 -17.06 16.64
N VAL A 60 2.83 -15.81 16.27
CA VAL A 60 3.06 -15.42 14.89
C VAL A 60 3.99 -14.20 14.85
N LEU A 61 4.79 -14.06 13.80
CA LEU A 61 5.46 -12.81 13.51
C LEU A 61 4.40 -11.73 13.22
N ALA A 62 4.45 -10.63 13.94
CA ALA A 62 3.58 -9.47 13.67
C ALA A 62 4.46 -8.22 13.51
N CYS A 63 4.53 -7.70 12.30
CA CYS A 63 5.42 -6.60 11.93
C CYS A 63 4.64 -5.47 11.27
N ASN A 64 4.88 -4.24 11.71
CA ASN A 64 4.34 -3.05 11.05
C ASN A 64 5.48 -2.33 10.35
N VAL A 65 5.28 -1.99 9.09
CA VAL A 65 6.29 -1.42 8.21
C VAL A 65 5.73 -0.21 7.50
N GLY A 66 6.38 0.92 7.67
CA GLY A 66 6.04 2.14 6.99
C GLY A 66 4.65 2.69 7.31
N MET A 67 4.39 3.85 6.79
CA MET A 67 3.11 4.57 6.83
C MET A 67 2.89 5.26 5.48
N GLY A 68 1.73 5.86 5.30
CA GLY A 68 1.43 6.65 4.11
C GLY A 68 1.26 5.82 2.84
N CYS A 69 1.26 6.52 1.72
CA CYS A 69 0.84 5.97 0.43
C CYS A 69 1.80 4.91 -0.14
N ALA A 70 3.09 5.00 0.14
CA ALA A 70 4.09 4.02 -0.28
C ALA A 70 4.19 2.81 0.68
N GLY A 71 3.64 2.95 1.88
CA GLY A 71 3.81 2.00 2.97
C GLY A 71 3.37 0.57 2.65
N GLY A 72 2.33 0.38 1.84
CA GLY A 72 1.89 -0.95 1.43
C GLY A 72 2.94 -1.70 0.60
N VAL A 73 3.56 -1.04 -0.39
CA VAL A 73 4.63 -1.65 -1.20
C VAL A 73 5.93 -1.80 -0.40
N GLN A 74 6.21 -0.89 0.54
CA GLN A 74 7.33 -1.06 1.48
C GLN A 74 7.13 -2.27 2.40
N ALA A 75 5.90 -2.48 2.87
CA ALA A 75 5.59 -3.67 3.67
C ALA A 75 5.70 -4.96 2.83
N LEU A 76 5.38 -4.91 1.51
CA LEU A 76 5.66 -6.00 0.59
C LEU A 76 7.17 -6.26 0.48
N GLN A 77 8.00 -5.21 0.40
CA GLN A 77 9.47 -5.34 0.40
C GLN A 77 9.98 -6.03 1.67
N ALA A 78 9.49 -5.62 2.83
CA ALA A 78 9.87 -6.24 4.10
C ALA A 78 9.45 -7.72 4.16
N CYS A 79 8.24 -8.02 3.71
CA CYS A 79 7.72 -9.38 3.61
C CYS A 79 8.55 -10.24 2.64
N PHE A 80 8.87 -9.71 1.46
CA PHE A 80 9.70 -10.38 0.44
C PHE A 80 11.10 -10.69 0.99
N ASN A 81 11.75 -9.73 1.65
CA ASN A 81 13.05 -9.93 2.27
C ASN A 81 13.00 -11.00 3.37
N GLN A 82 11.92 -11.07 4.16
CA GLN A 82 11.73 -12.12 5.14
C GLN A 82 11.57 -13.50 4.48
N LEU A 83 10.83 -13.57 3.37
CA LEU A 83 10.70 -14.83 2.60
C LEU A 83 12.02 -15.30 2.01
N LEU A 84 12.87 -14.39 1.52
CA LEU A 84 14.22 -14.71 1.06
C LEU A 84 15.08 -15.27 2.20
N ALA A 85 15.01 -14.66 3.39
CA ALA A 85 15.72 -15.12 4.57
C ALA A 85 15.22 -16.49 5.05
N ASP A 86 13.92 -16.75 4.98
CA ASP A 86 13.33 -18.05 5.30
C ASP A 86 13.74 -19.11 4.28
N SER A 87 13.70 -18.79 2.98
CA SER A 87 14.17 -19.68 1.91
C SER A 87 15.63 -20.06 2.08
N ALA A 88 16.51 -19.12 2.45
CA ALA A 88 17.91 -19.38 2.71
C ALA A 88 18.14 -20.34 3.90
N ARG A 89 17.13 -20.49 4.78
CA ARG A 89 17.12 -21.45 5.89
C ARG A 89 16.39 -22.74 5.57
N GLY A 90 15.94 -22.93 4.34
CA GLY A 90 15.13 -24.08 3.90
C GLY A 90 13.72 -24.09 4.50
N LYS A 91 13.20 -22.93 4.94
CA LYS A 91 11.88 -22.81 5.53
C LYS A 91 10.87 -22.32 4.50
N VAL A 92 9.76 -23.05 4.36
CA VAL A 92 8.57 -22.60 3.64
C VAL A 92 7.74 -21.76 4.59
N SER A 93 7.42 -20.53 4.19
CA SER A 93 6.64 -19.57 4.98
C SER A 93 5.55 -18.92 4.14
N THR A 94 4.45 -18.59 4.81
CA THR A 94 3.33 -17.85 4.23
C THR A 94 2.99 -16.69 5.12
N TYR A 95 2.96 -15.50 4.56
CA TYR A 95 2.66 -14.26 5.25
C TYR A 95 1.39 -13.61 4.72
N ILE A 96 0.66 -12.97 5.60
CA ILE A 96 -0.43 -12.06 5.24
C ILE A 96 0.15 -10.64 5.29
N LEU A 97 0.03 -9.90 4.21
CA LEU A 97 0.27 -8.47 4.17
C LEU A 97 -1.07 -7.74 4.20
N VAL A 98 -1.27 -6.88 5.19
CA VAL A 98 -2.47 -6.05 5.35
C VAL A 98 -2.08 -4.59 5.26
N THR A 99 -2.73 -3.82 4.41
CA THR A 99 -2.44 -2.40 4.24
C THR A 99 -3.71 -1.59 4.06
N GLY A 100 -3.75 -0.40 4.64
CA GLY A 100 -4.85 0.53 4.48
C GLY A 100 -5.14 1.35 5.72
N ASP A 101 -6.09 2.26 5.58
CA ASP A 101 -6.33 3.32 6.53
C ASP A 101 -7.81 3.67 6.69
N HIS A 102 -8.18 4.12 7.87
CA HIS A 102 -9.38 4.91 8.14
C HIS A 102 -8.99 6.40 8.05
N ILE A 103 -8.62 6.82 6.85
CA ILE A 103 -8.00 8.13 6.61
C ILE A 103 -8.96 9.29 6.94
N SER A 104 -10.26 9.09 6.80
CA SER A 104 -11.29 10.09 7.12
C SER A 104 -11.23 10.56 8.58
N ARG A 105 -10.66 9.76 9.50
CA ARG A 105 -10.41 10.17 10.89
C ARG A 105 -9.37 11.26 11.05
N MET A 106 -8.50 11.42 10.06
CA MET A 106 -7.40 12.40 10.10
C MET A 106 -7.71 13.64 9.26
N LEU A 107 -8.82 13.65 8.53
CA LEU A 107 -9.16 14.76 7.64
C LEU A 107 -9.93 15.85 8.39
N ASP A 108 -9.65 17.10 8.01
CA ASP A 108 -10.50 18.22 8.34
C ASP A 108 -11.73 18.21 7.41
N PRO A 109 -12.94 17.95 7.91
CA PRO A 109 -14.15 17.88 7.09
C PRO A 109 -14.49 19.22 6.42
N GLU A 110 -14.00 20.33 6.95
CA GLU A 110 -14.20 21.66 6.39
C GLU A 110 -13.15 22.04 5.34
N SER A 111 -12.05 21.30 5.28
CA SER A 111 -11.01 21.47 4.28
C SER A 111 -11.35 20.70 3.01
N TRP A 112 -12.09 21.31 2.09
CA TRP A 112 -12.42 20.71 0.80
C TRP A 112 -11.18 20.27 0.00
N LYS A 113 -10.01 20.89 0.25
CA LYS A 113 -8.74 20.58 -0.44
C LYS A 113 -8.20 19.19 -0.12
N THR A 114 -8.54 18.65 1.04
CA THR A 114 -8.12 17.31 1.49
C THR A 114 -9.29 16.35 1.59
N ALA A 115 -10.44 16.81 2.10
CA ALA A 115 -11.59 15.95 2.35
C ALA A 115 -12.14 15.24 1.11
N ILE A 116 -12.08 15.88 -0.06
CA ILE A 116 -12.58 15.32 -1.32
C ILE A 116 -11.63 14.32 -2.00
N LEU A 117 -10.37 14.22 -1.53
CA LEU A 117 -9.35 13.40 -2.22
C LEU A 117 -9.27 11.99 -1.66
N PHE A 118 -9.46 11.84 -0.36
CA PHE A 118 -9.18 10.61 0.36
C PHE A 118 -10.44 9.80 0.65
N SER A 119 -10.27 8.51 0.67
CA SER A 119 -11.27 7.52 1.08
C SER A 119 -10.67 6.52 2.06
N ASP A 120 -11.52 5.88 2.85
CA ASP A 120 -11.13 4.77 3.71
C ASP A 120 -11.02 3.49 2.90
N GLY A 121 -10.02 2.67 3.20
CA GLY A 121 -9.86 1.39 2.53
C GLY A 121 -8.83 0.50 3.18
N ILE A 122 -8.99 -0.79 2.98
CA ILE A 122 -8.08 -1.85 3.45
C ILE A 122 -7.93 -2.89 2.36
N SER A 123 -6.73 -3.41 2.20
CA SER A 123 -6.44 -4.55 1.32
C SER A 123 -5.61 -5.58 2.06
N ALA A 124 -5.72 -6.84 1.66
CA ALA A 124 -4.84 -7.89 2.14
C ALA A 124 -4.40 -8.79 0.99
N VAL A 125 -3.17 -9.25 1.05
CA VAL A 125 -2.62 -10.24 0.10
C VAL A 125 -1.86 -11.33 0.85
N VAL A 126 -1.86 -12.53 0.29
CA VAL A 126 -1.03 -13.64 0.76
C VAL A 126 0.25 -13.67 -0.05
N VAL A 127 1.39 -13.75 0.64
CA VAL A 127 2.73 -13.82 0.04
C VAL A 127 3.44 -15.04 0.59
N THR A 128 3.98 -15.89 -0.29
CA THR A 128 4.57 -17.17 0.12
C THR A 128 5.79 -17.53 -0.72
N ASN A 129 6.72 -18.29 -0.15
CA ASN A 129 7.80 -18.95 -0.86
C ASN A 129 7.51 -20.46 -1.07
N ASN A 130 6.24 -20.87 -0.95
CA ASN A 130 5.87 -22.24 -1.26
C ASN A 130 5.97 -22.48 -2.78
N PRO A 131 6.83 -23.40 -3.24
CA PRO A 131 7.01 -23.68 -4.68
C PRO A 131 5.77 -24.33 -5.33
N GLU A 132 4.85 -24.86 -4.52
CA GLU A 132 3.61 -25.45 -5.00
C GLU A 132 2.45 -24.45 -5.08
N ALA A 133 2.67 -23.20 -4.69
CA ALA A 133 1.65 -22.16 -4.79
C ALA A 133 1.31 -21.89 -6.26
N THR A 134 0.03 -21.76 -6.57
CA THR A 134 -0.48 -21.53 -7.93
C THR A 134 -1.44 -20.36 -7.97
N GLY A 135 -1.65 -19.79 -9.15
CA GLY A 135 -2.72 -18.81 -9.40
C GLY A 135 -2.41 -17.39 -8.93
N GLY A 136 -1.18 -17.10 -8.53
CA GLY A 136 -0.73 -15.77 -8.13
C GLY A 136 0.28 -15.18 -9.12
N PHE A 137 1.04 -14.20 -8.61
CA PHE A 137 2.17 -13.59 -9.31
C PHE A 137 3.48 -13.89 -8.59
N VAL A 138 4.54 -14.03 -9.36
CA VAL A 138 5.91 -14.10 -8.85
C VAL A 138 6.41 -12.68 -8.60
N ILE A 139 6.95 -12.42 -7.42
CA ILE A 139 7.60 -11.15 -7.12
C ILE A 139 9.03 -11.23 -7.66
N GLU A 140 9.30 -10.52 -8.74
CA GLU A 140 10.64 -10.49 -9.36
C GLU A 140 11.57 -9.47 -8.68
N HIS A 141 11.01 -8.31 -8.31
CA HIS A 141 11.78 -7.21 -7.73
C HIS A 141 10.90 -6.35 -6.84
N VAL A 142 11.45 -5.88 -5.74
CA VAL A 142 10.84 -4.84 -4.90
C VAL A 142 11.93 -3.90 -4.42
N ALA A 143 11.71 -2.59 -4.55
CA ALA A 143 12.64 -1.56 -4.07
C ALA A 143 11.87 -0.36 -3.53
N SER A 144 12.49 0.36 -2.60
CA SER A 144 11.97 1.63 -2.11
C SER A 144 13.09 2.57 -1.72
N GLU A 145 12.80 3.88 -1.79
CA GLU A 145 13.67 4.94 -1.32
C GLU A 145 12.89 6.14 -0.81
N CYS A 146 13.57 7.00 -0.05
CA CYS A 146 13.04 8.25 0.47
C CYS A 146 13.90 9.42 -0.03
N TYR A 147 13.26 10.50 -0.46
CA TYR A 147 13.91 11.78 -0.74
C TYR A 147 14.01 12.58 0.54
N ALA A 148 15.02 12.31 1.35
CA ALA A 148 15.24 13.01 2.61
C ALA A 148 15.62 14.47 2.39
N GLY A 149 14.97 15.39 3.10
CA GLY A 149 15.21 16.83 3.02
C GLY A 149 14.13 17.63 3.74
N GLU A 150 14.21 18.96 3.63
CA GLU A 150 13.24 19.88 4.27
C GLU A 150 11.80 19.70 3.74
N GLU A 151 11.65 19.15 2.54
CA GLU A 151 10.36 18.92 1.89
C GLU A 151 9.65 17.65 2.35
N VAL A 152 10.29 16.82 3.17
CA VAL A 152 9.72 15.53 3.61
C VAL A 152 8.34 15.66 4.25
N ALA A 153 8.03 16.79 4.87
CA ALA A 153 6.76 17.09 5.51
C ALA A 153 5.72 17.74 4.59
N VAL A 154 5.70 17.44 3.29
CA VAL A 154 4.65 17.95 2.37
C VAL A 154 3.26 17.40 2.70
N ILE A 155 3.20 16.22 3.30
CA ILE A 155 2.03 15.66 3.98
C ILE A 155 2.47 15.33 5.40
N ASN A 156 1.80 15.90 6.39
CA ASN A 156 2.12 15.64 7.79
C ASN A 156 0.86 15.47 8.63
N LEU A 157 0.99 14.68 9.68
CA LEU A 157 0.01 14.56 10.75
C LEU A 157 0.71 14.98 12.05
N PRO A 158 0.31 16.11 12.65
CA PRO A 158 0.91 16.55 13.90
C PRO A 158 0.80 15.49 15.00
N ASN A 159 1.88 15.30 15.75
CA ASN A 159 1.84 14.39 16.90
C ASN A 159 0.93 14.97 18.01
N PRO A 160 -0.12 14.24 18.45
CA PRO A 160 -1.05 14.76 19.44
C PRO A 160 -0.41 15.13 20.79
N LEU A 161 0.65 14.43 21.19
CA LEU A 161 1.35 14.74 22.44
C LEU A 161 2.13 16.04 22.32
N ALA A 162 2.90 16.19 21.25
CA ALA A 162 3.66 17.41 20.99
C ALA A 162 2.74 18.63 20.77
N ALA A 163 1.61 18.44 20.08
CA ALA A 163 0.62 19.49 19.90
C ALA A 163 0.02 19.95 21.24
N ARG A 164 -0.28 19.03 22.14
CA ARG A 164 -0.77 19.34 23.49
C ARG A 164 0.28 20.03 24.36
N GLU A 165 1.54 19.60 24.28
CA GLU A 165 2.64 20.26 24.98
C GLU A 165 2.85 21.70 24.48
N ALA A 166 2.60 21.97 23.20
CA ALA A 166 2.60 23.29 22.60
C ALA A 166 1.31 24.11 22.88
N GLY A 167 0.39 23.61 23.72
CA GLY A 167 -0.83 24.30 24.10
C GLY A 167 -2.02 24.13 23.14
N SER A 168 -1.93 23.25 22.15
CA SER A 168 -3.05 22.96 21.27
C SER A 168 -4.14 22.16 22.00
N THR A 169 -5.40 22.57 21.83
CA THR A 169 -6.58 21.87 22.36
C THR A 169 -7.46 21.25 21.27
N GLY A 170 -7.11 21.49 19.99
CA GLY A 170 -7.85 20.96 18.85
C GLY A 170 -7.38 19.58 18.39
N PRO A 171 -8.12 18.95 17.47
CA PRO A 171 -7.72 17.69 16.86
C PRO A 171 -6.46 17.85 16.02
N CYS A 172 -5.61 16.81 16.01
CA CYS A 172 -4.47 16.76 15.10
C CYS A 172 -4.95 16.20 13.77
N LEU A 173 -5.09 17.07 12.78
CA LEU A 173 -5.59 16.73 11.45
C LEU A 173 -4.47 16.77 10.41
N LEU A 174 -4.62 15.96 9.38
CA LEU A 174 -3.69 15.82 8.27
C LEU A 174 -3.57 17.16 7.53
N GLN A 175 -2.33 17.59 7.35
CA GLN A 175 -1.98 18.78 6.59
C GLN A 175 -1.27 18.37 5.31
N MET A 176 -1.65 18.97 4.19
CA MET A 176 -1.07 18.66 2.89
C MET A 176 -0.75 19.93 2.11
N ARG A 177 0.49 20.03 1.65
CA ARG A 177 0.93 21.03 0.66
C ARG A 177 0.77 20.44 -0.74
N GLY A 178 -0.45 20.51 -1.29
CA GLY A 178 -0.84 19.82 -2.53
C GLY A 178 0.08 20.11 -3.72
N ARG A 179 0.61 21.34 -3.85
CA ARG A 179 1.60 21.68 -4.89
C ARG A 179 2.90 20.86 -4.73
N GLY A 180 3.43 20.78 -3.53
CA GLY A 180 4.65 19.99 -3.26
C GLY A 180 4.45 18.49 -3.53
N VAL A 181 3.27 17.96 -3.20
CA VAL A 181 2.92 16.56 -3.52
C VAL A 181 2.86 16.34 -5.02
N PHE A 182 2.24 17.25 -5.78
CA PHE A 182 2.16 17.17 -7.23
C PHE A 182 3.55 17.25 -7.88
N GLU A 183 4.36 18.24 -7.48
CA GLU A 183 5.74 18.42 -7.99
C GLU A 183 6.61 17.18 -7.68
N PHE A 184 6.46 16.58 -6.52
CA PHE A 184 7.13 15.32 -6.19
C PHE A 184 6.66 14.18 -7.10
N GLY A 185 5.36 13.97 -7.22
CA GLY A 185 4.79 12.89 -8.04
C GLY A 185 5.20 12.95 -9.51
N THR A 186 5.31 14.14 -10.08
CA THR A 186 5.77 14.31 -11.47
C THR A 186 7.28 14.09 -11.65
N ARG A 187 8.08 14.39 -10.63
CA ARG A 187 9.55 14.17 -10.66
C ARG A 187 9.93 12.70 -10.42
N ILE A 188 9.06 11.92 -9.78
CA ILE A 188 9.41 10.58 -9.34
C ILE A 188 9.40 9.54 -10.46
N ALA A 189 8.62 9.78 -11.52
CA ALA A 189 8.42 8.78 -12.58
C ALA A 189 9.73 8.34 -13.29
N PRO A 190 10.69 9.21 -13.63
CA PRO A 190 11.99 8.78 -14.14
C PRO A 190 12.75 7.90 -13.14
N ARG A 191 12.65 8.23 -11.85
CA ARG A 191 13.32 7.47 -10.78
C ARG A 191 12.75 6.06 -10.62
N VAL A 192 11.46 5.87 -10.88
CA VAL A 192 10.85 4.54 -10.91
C VAL A 192 11.56 3.64 -11.94
N LYS A 193 11.87 4.15 -13.14
CA LYS A 193 12.65 3.40 -14.16
C LYS A 193 13.99 2.92 -13.62
N GLU A 194 14.71 3.80 -12.92
CA GLU A 194 16.01 3.48 -12.35
C GLU A 194 15.89 2.42 -11.24
N LEU A 195 14.88 2.55 -10.35
CA LEU A 195 14.65 1.62 -9.25
C LEU A 195 14.31 0.21 -9.72
N VAL A 196 13.56 0.08 -10.82
CA VAL A 196 13.23 -1.24 -11.38
C VAL A 196 14.30 -1.73 -12.36
N GLY A 197 15.22 -0.88 -12.82
CA GLY A 197 16.23 -1.24 -13.82
C GLY A 197 15.66 -1.56 -15.20
N ILE A 198 14.46 -1.05 -15.52
CA ILE A 198 13.70 -1.34 -16.74
C ILE A 198 13.56 -0.08 -17.56
N THR A 199 13.79 -0.18 -18.86
CA THR A 199 13.66 0.94 -19.81
C THR A 199 12.49 0.78 -20.77
N ASN A 200 12.04 -0.46 -21.04
CA ASN A 200 10.90 -0.77 -21.88
C ASN A 200 9.74 -1.33 -21.04
N PHE A 201 8.59 -0.67 -21.11
CA PHE A 201 7.38 -1.02 -20.37
C PHE A 201 6.26 -1.57 -21.29
N GLU A 202 6.55 -1.98 -22.50
CA GLU A 202 5.55 -2.46 -23.47
C GLU A 202 4.77 -3.68 -22.95
N GLU A 203 5.42 -4.58 -22.20
CA GLU A 203 4.84 -5.80 -21.63
C GLU A 203 4.20 -5.56 -20.23
N PHE A 204 4.21 -4.32 -19.75
CA PHE A 204 3.76 -4.03 -18.39
C PHE A 204 2.34 -3.49 -18.35
N TYR A 205 1.58 -3.96 -17.37
CA TYR A 205 0.44 -3.23 -16.84
C TYR A 205 0.86 -2.46 -15.60
N VAL A 206 0.65 -1.15 -15.59
CA VAL A 206 1.13 -0.26 -14.52
C VAL A 206 -0.01 0.07 -13.57
N ILE A 207 0.17 -0.26 -12.30
CA ILE A 207 -0.75 0.05 -11.22
C ILE A 207 -0.09 1.08 -10.30
N PRO A 208 -0.28 2.38 -10.54
CA PRO A 208 0.27 3.41 -9.67
C PRO A 208 -0.60 3.59 -8.43
N HIS A 209 -0.01 4.18 -7.40
CA HIS A 209 -0.78 4.76 -6.30
C HIS A 209 -1.85 5.71 -6.84
N GLN A 210 -3.08 5.54 -6.38
CA GLN A 210 -4.26 6.27 -6.83
C GLN A 210 -4.38 7.64 -6.12
N ALA A 211 -3.36 8.51 -6.34
CA ALA A 211 -3.27 9.82 -5.70
C ALA A 211 -4.27 10.83 -6.28
N ASN A 212 -4.17 11.10 -7.56
CA ASN A 212 -5.13 11.84 -8.37
C ASN A 212 -4.88 11.56 -9.87
N ILE A 213 -5.92 11.73 -10.67
CA ILE A 213 -5.89 11.35 -12.10
C ILE A 213 -4.82 12.11 -12.92
N ARG A 214 -4.53 13.37 -12.59
CA ARG A 214 -3.52 14.16 -13.32
C ARG A 214 -2.13 13.60 -13.09
N MET A 215 -1.75 13.31 -11.83
CA MET A 215 -0.46 12.71 -11.50
C MET A 215 -0.30 11.32 -12.14
N ILE A 216 -1.37 10.52 -12.13
CA ILE A 216 -1.36 9.19 -12.73
C ILE A 216 -1.11 9.28 -14.23
N ASN A 217 -1.77 10.20 -14.94
CA ASN A 217 -1.63 10.35 -16.37
C ASN A 217 -0.24 10.86 -16.81
N GLU A 218 0.52 11.53 -15.95
CA GLU A 218 1.92 11.92 -16.22
C GLU A 218 2.86 10.70 -16.35
N LEU A 219 2.44 9.53 -15.89
CA LEU A 219 3.20 8.29 -16.08
C LEU A 219 3.20 7.80 -17.53
N ILE A 220 2.13 8.09 -18.28
CA ILE A 220 1.98 7.65 -19.69
C ILE A 220 3.17 8.10 -20.54
N PRO A 221 3.47 9.40 -20.69
CA PRO A 221 4.60 9.85 -21.49
C PRO A 221 5.95 9.46 -20.86
N THR A 222 6.03 9.37 -19.53
CA THR A 222 7.29 9.05 -18.85
C THR A 222 7.71 7.60 -19.06
N PHE A 223 6.76 6.67 -19.06
CA PHE A 223 7.04 5.25 -19.28
C PHE A 223 6.92 4.84 -20.76
N ASP A 224 6.48 5.74 -21.63
CA ASP A 224 6.19 5.46 -23.03
C ASP A 224 5.22 4.30 -23.20
N ILE A 225 4.12 4.36 -22.43
CA ILE A 225 3.06 3.35 -22.41
C ILE A 225 1.77 3.89 -23.02
N LYS A 226 0.88 3.00 -23.38
CA LYS A 226 -0.46 3.34 -23.87
C LYS A 226 -1.42 3.57 -22.69
N PRO A 227 -2.47 4.39 -22.84
CA PRO A 227 -3.45 4.61 -21.77
C PRO A 227 -4.07 3.32 -21.21
N GLU A 228 -4.29 2.32 -22.06
CA GLU A 228 -4.86 1.02 -21.65
C GLU A 228 -3.92 0.17 -20.76
N GLN A 229 -2.64 0.50 -20.72
CA GLN A 229 -1.66 -0.14 -19.83
C GLN A 229 -1.66 0.45 -18.41
N LEU A 230 -2.43 1.52 -18.17
CA LEU A 230 -2.41 2.25 -16.92
C LEU A 230 -3.72 2.04 -16.14
N TYR A 231 -3.61 1.60 -14.90
CA TYR A 231 -4.74 1.48 -13.99
C TYR A 231 -5.17 2.84 -13.42
N VAL A 232 -6.42 3.23 -13.68
CA VAL A 232 -7.00 4.51 -13.23
C VAL A 232 -8.36 4.35 -12.54
N ASP A 233 -8.90 3.15 -12.53
CA ASP A 233 -10.27 2.91 -12.04
C ASP A 233 -10.39 3.13 -10.53
N GLY A 234 -9.33 2.87 -9.77
CA GLY A 234 -9.33 3.07 -8.32
C GLY A 234 -9.65 4.50 -7.93
N ILE A 235 -8.93 5.47 -8.51
CA ILE A 235 -9.15 6.90 -8.18
C ILE A 235 -10.52 7.41 -8.63
N THR A 236 -11.04 6.90 -9.73
CA THR A 236 -12.33 7.35 -10.27
C THR A 236 -13.54 6.75 -9.57
N LYS A 237 -13.41 5.54 -9.03
CA LYS A 237 -14.52 4.79 -8.41
C LYS A 237 -14.51 4.85 -6.88
N ILE A 238 -13.33 4.93 -6.28
CA ILE A 238 -13.14 4.77 -4.83
C ILE A 238 -12.47 6.01 -4.22
N GLY A 239 -11.49 6.60 -4.90
CA GLY A 239 -10.68 7.69 -4.39
C GLY A 239 -9.31 7.21 -3.90
N ASN A 240 -8.59 8.10 -3.20
CA ASN A 240 -7.28 7.81 -2.64
C ASN A 240 -7.40 7.08 -1.29
N ILE A 241 -7.17 5.79 -1.29
CA ILE A 241 -7.18 4.91 -0.10
C ILE A 241 -5.78 4.65 0.47
N SER A 242 -4.88 5.64 0.32
CA SER A 242 -3.52 5.58 0.87
C SER A 242 -2.74 4.32 0.42
N GLY A 243 -2.08 3.61 1.34
CA GLY A 243 -1.21 2.47 1.05
C GLY A 243 -1.91 1.23 0.46
N ALA A 244 -3.24 1.14 0.56
CA ALA A 244 -4.02 0.01 0.00
C ALA A 244 -4.22 0.11 -1.51
N ALA A 245 -4.02 1.29 -2.11
CA ALA A 245 -4.46 1.58 -3.47
C ALA A 245 -3.87 0.66 -4.55
N CYS A 246 -2.58 0.32 -4.45
CA CYS A 246 -1.94 -0.57 -5.43
C CYS A 246 -2.47 -2.01 -5.33
N PHE A 247 -2.73 -2.51 -4.14
CA PHE A 247 -3.21 -3.89 -3.94
C PHE A 247 -4.68 -4.05 -4.31
N LEU A 248 -5.50 -3.01 -4.07
CA LEU A 248 -6.86 -3.00 -4.58
C LEU A 248 -6.88 -2.99 -6.12
N GLY A 249 -5.97 -2.22 -6.74
CA GLY A 249 -5.78 -2.25 -8.19
C GLY A 249 -5.35 -3.61 -8.70
N LEU A 250 -4.47 -4.30 -7.96
CA LEU A 250 -4.03 -5.66 -8.30
C LEU A 250 -5.20 -6.65 -8.25
N GLU A 251 -6.04 -6.61 -7.21
CA GLU A 251 -7.24 -7.45 -7.08
C GLU A 251 -8.23 -7.18 -8.22
N ASP A 252 -8.50 -5.90 -8.50
CA ASP A 252 -9.46 -5.51 -9.54
C ASP A 252 -9.03 -6.03 -10.91
N ILE A 253 -7.76 -5.90 -11.28
CA ILE A 253 -7.27 -6.39 -12.57
C ILE A 253 -7.18 -7.93 -12.65
N MET A 254 -6.95 -8.63 -11.55
CA MET A 254 -6.97 -10.11 -11.53
C MET A 254 -8.33 -10.67 -11.93
N SER A 255 -9.40 -9.95 -11.67
CA SER A 255 -10.77 -10.31 -12.06
C SER A 255 -11.13 -9.94 -13.51
N ARG A 256 -10.23 -9.27 -14.25
CA ARG A 256 -10.49 -8.74 -15.61
C ARG A 256 -9.74 -9.51 -16.68
N PRO A 257 -10.38 -9.77 -17.85
CA PRO A 257 -9.68 -10.36 -18.99
C PRO A 257 -8.47 -9.55 -19.48
N LEU A 258 -8.50 -8.21 -19.29
CA LEU A 258 -7.43 -7.29 -19.68
C LEU A 258 -6.08 -7.65 -19.04
N ALA A 259 -6.10 -8.10 -17.77
CA ALA A 259 -4.89 -8.53 -17.07
C ALA A 259 -4.15 -9.69 -17.78
N ASN A 260 -4.86 -10.47 -18.60
CA ASN A 260 -4.27 -11.59 -19.34
C ASN A 260 -3.45 -11.15 -20.56
N ASN A 261 -3.52 -9.88 -20.95
CA ASN A 261 -2.79 -9.33 -22.09
C ASN A 261 -1.37 -8.87 -21.71
N TYR A 262 -1.02 -8.89 -20.42
CA TYR A 262 0.26 -8.41 -19.93
C TYR A 262 0.91 -9.47 -19.06
N ASP A 263 2.17 -9.77 -19.34
CA ASP A 263 2.94 -10.77 -18.60
C ASP A 263 3.50 -10.22 -17.30
N LYS A 264 3.64 -8.88 -17.23
CA LYS A 264 4.24 -8.17 -16.10
C LYS A 264 3.35 -7.06 -15.55
N ILE A 265 3.42 -6.89 -14.24
CA ILE A 265 2.73 -5.82 -13.52
C ILE A 265 3.78 -4.99 -12.78
N LEU A 266 3.68 -3.67 -12.90
CA LEU A 266 4.42 -2.73 -12.09
C LEU A 266 3.49 -2.10 -11.05
N LEU A 267 3.72 -2.38 -9.77
CA LEU A 267 3.18 -1.57 -8.69
C LEU A 267 4.11 -0.39 -8.46
N CYS A 268 3.56 0.83 -8.44
CA CYS A 268 4.34 2.06 -8.27
C CYS A 268 3.65 2.95 -7.25
N ALA A 269 4.15 2.97 -6.01
CA ALA A 269 3.61 3.77 -4.92
C ALA A 269 4.53 4.94 -4.58
N PHE A 270 3.93 6.08 -4.30
CA PHE A 270 4.65 7.30 -3.88
C PHE A 270 3.73 8.18 -3.04
N GLY A 271 4.28 9.03 -2.20
CA GLY A 271 3.43 9.91 -1.40
C GLY A 271 4.12 10.55 -0.20
N ALA A 272 3.43 10.54 0.92
CA ALA A 272 3.90 11.12 2.18
C ALA A 272 5.33 10.70 2.51
N GLU A 273 6.05 11.57 3.22
CA GLU A 273 7.48 11.38 3.54
C GLU A 273 8.38 11.37 2.29
N LEU A 274 7.86 11.82 1.14
CA LEU A 274 8.55 11.80 -0.16
C LEU A 274 9.15 10.42 -0.48
N GLN A 275 8.39 9.38 -0.22
CA GLN A 275 8.79 8.01 -0.47
C GLN A 275 8.29 7.53 -1.84
N VAL A 276 9.09 6.67 -2.45
CA VAL A 276 8.71 5.87 -3.60
C VAL A 276 8.98 4.41 -3.29
N ALA A 277 8.07 3.55 -3.69
CA ALA A 277 8.23 2.11 -3.61
C ALA A 277 7.66 1.45 -4.86
N VAL A 278 8.36 0.45 -5.37
CA VAL A 278 8.01 -0.25 -6.61
C VAL A 278 8.06 -1.75 -6.39
N ALA A 279 7.21 -2.48 -7.09
CA ALA A 279 7.31 -3.92 -7.20
C ALA A 279 7.03 -4.38 -8.62
N VAL A 280 7.86 -5.27 -9.12
CA VAL A 280 7.70 -5.95 -10.40
C VAL A 280 7.19 -7.36 -10.13
N LEU A 281 6.04 -7.66 -10.72
CA LEU A 281 5.38 -8.95 -10.61
C LEU A 281 5.27 -9.56 -12.00
N SER A 282 5.43 -10.89 -12.09
CA SER A 282 5.19 -11.67 -13.32
C SER A 282 4.23 -12.83 -13.09
N ARG A 283 3.65 -13.34 -14.15
CA ARG A 283 2.74 -14.51 -14.12
C ARG A 283 3.52 -15.80 -14.10
#